data_472693dde5a4a8652063c66b3b89f908
#
_entry.id   472693dde5a4a8652063c66b3b89f908
#
_cell.length_a   1.000
_cell.length_b   1.000
_cell.length_c   1.000
_cell.angle_alpha   90.00
_cell.angle_beta   90.00
_cell.angle_gamma   90.00
#
_symmetry.space_group_name_H-M   'P 1'
#
loop_
_entity.id
_entity.type
_entity.pdbx_description
1 polymer ?
#
loop_
_entity_poly.entity_id
_entity_poly.type
_entity_poly.pdbx_seq_one_letter_code
_entity_poly.pdbx_strand_id
1 'polypeptide(L)'
;RTHGVPVVFANDAHLPGLDHELDLWGEHGIAGTPEAQTSPLLDPQEGDFTVEKRRYSAFFQTGLRLLLDELGVTTLVCVGMDTNICVKHTVADAYFNNFNIIVVGDATATFLVGNQEEGLEYMKVCYAAKVVDTNEAVKLIEG
;
A
#
# COMPACT_ATOMS: atom_id res chain seq x y z
N ARG A 1 0.16 1.33 16.03
CA ARG A 1 -0.65 0.47 16.92
C ARG A 1 -0.90 1.14 18.27
N THR A 2 0.13 1.63 18.95
CA THR A 2 0.02 2.25 20.28
C THR A 2 -0.94 3.46 20.34
N HIS A 3 -1.18 4.11 19.22
CA HIS A 3 -2.11 5.25 19.08
C HIS A 3 -3.44 4.85 18.41
N GLY A 4 -3.80 3.56 18.42
CA GLY A 4 -5.07 3.08 17.87
C GLY A 4 -5.18 3.10 16.34
N VAL A 5 -4.06 3.28 15.62
CA VAL A 5 -4.07 3.25 14.16
C VAL A 5 -4.04 1.80 13.68
N PRO A 6 -5.06 1.33 12.92
CA PRO A 6 -5.05 0.00 12.34
C PRO A 6 -3.90 -0.17 11.35
N VAL A 7 -3.28 -1.34 11.35
CA VAL A 7 -2.24 -1.70 10.38
C VAL A 7 -2.83 -2.71 9.41
N VAL A 8 -2.65 -2.43 8.10
CA VAL A 8 -3.10 -3.30 7.02
C VAL A 8 -1.93 -3.62 6.11
N PHE A 9 -1.60 -4.88 6.00
CA PHE A 9 -0.63 -5.39 5.03
C PHE A 9 -1.35 -5.78 3.75
N ALA A 10 -0.95 -5.17 2.63
CA ALA A 10 -1.49 -5.48 1.31
C ALA A 10 -0.44 -6.27 0.52
N ASN A 11 -0.61 -7.58 0.47
CA ASN A 11 0.35 -8.51 -0.09
C ASN A 11 -0.09 -9.03 -1.46
N ASP A 12 0.87 -9.19 -2.37
CA ASP A 12 0.61 -9.90 -3.63
C ASP A 12 0.29 -11.37 -3.35
N ALA A 13 -0.72 -11.90 -4.03
CA ALA A 13 -1.13 -13.29 -3.92
C ALA A 13 -1.59 -13.80 -5.30
N HIS A 14 -0.64 -13.87 -6.24
CA HIS A 14 -0.90 -14.22 -7.63
C HIS A 14 -1.19 -15.72 -7.82
N LEU A 15 -1.99 -16.02 -8.84
CA LEU A 15 -2.32 -17.38 -9.24
C LEU A 15 -1.57 -17.75 -10.52
N PRO A 16 -0.64 -18.73 -10.46
CA PRO A 16 0.13 -19.17 -11.62
C PRO A 16 -0.78 -19.65 -12.77
N GLY A 17 -0.42 -19.29 -14.00
CA GLY A 17 -1.18 -19.66 -15.19
C GLY A 17 -2.50 -18.91 -15.38
N LEU A 18 -2.86 -17.99 -14.50
CA LEU A 18 -4.09 -17.19 -14.57
C LEU A 18 -3.83 -15.68 -14.56
N ASP A 19 -2.88 -15.21 -13.76
CA ASP A 19 -2.64 -13.78 -13.61
C ASP A 19 -1.73 -13.22 -14.70
N HIS A 20 -2.27 -12.35 -15.56
CA HIS A 20 -1.51 -11.68 -16.63
C HIS A 20 -0.35 -10.83 -16.12
N GLU A 21 -0.37 -10.43 -14.86
CA GLU A 21 0.74 -9.69 -14.26
C GLU A 21 2.02 -10.53 -14.20
N LEU A 22 1.87 -11.85 -14.04
CA LEU A 22 2.99 -12.80 -14.09
C LEU A 22 3.60 -12.91 -15.50
N ASP A 23 2.83 -12.66 -16.55
CA ASP A 23 3.36 -12.62 -17.94
C ASP A 23 4.26 -11.40 -18.16
N LEU A 24 4.00 -10.30 -17.42
CA LEU A 24 4.75 -9.05 -17.54
C LEU A 24 6.03 -9.04 -16.69
N TRP A 25 5.94 -9.51 -15.46
CA TRP A 25 7.00 -9.37 -14.45
C TRP A 25 7.71 -10.68 -14.08
N GLY A 26 7.22 -11.82 -14.60
CA GLY A 26 7.65 -13.14 -14.15
C GLY A 26 6.94 -13.56 -12.84
N GLU A 27 7.23 -14.77 -12.40
CA GLU A 27 6.65 -15.29 -11.16
C GLU A 27 7.17 -14.51 -9.94
N HIS A 28 6.25 -14.01 -9.15
CA HIS A 28 6.48 -13.30 -7.89
C HIS A 28 5.21 -13.32 -7.04
N GLY A 29 5.33 -13.23 -5.72
CA GLY A 29 4.21 -13.12 -4.80
C GLY A 29 3.12 -14.18 -5.03
N ILE A 30 3.51 -15.43 -5.27
CA ILE A 30 2.57 -16.52 -5.57
C ILE A 30 1.79 -16.87 -4.31
N ALA A 31 0.47 -16.93 -4.42
CA ALA A 31 -0.44 -17.25 -3.33
C ALA A 31 -0.04 -18.54 -2.59
N GLY A 32 0.01 -18.48 -1.26
CA GLY A 32 0.38 -19.59 -0.41
C GLY A 32 1.89 -19.85 -0.27
N THR A 33 2.74 -19.08 -0.94
CA THR A 33 4.20 -19.16 -0.77
C THR A 33 4.71 -18.19 0.31
N PRO A 34 5.90 -18.39 0.85
CA PRO A 34 6.50 -17.44 1.79
C PRO A 34 6.68 -16.02 1.22
N GLU A 35 6.85 -15.88 -0.10
CA GLU A 35 7.01 -14.59 -0.79
C GLU A 35 5.73 -13.74 -0.76
N ALA A 36 4.56 -14.39 -0.70
CA ALA A 36 3.27 -13.72 -0.58
C ALA A 36 2.92 -13.35 0.88
N GLN A 37 3.76 -13.72 1.85
CA GLN A 37 3.51 -13.40 3.25
C GLN A 37 4.13 -12.04 3.62
N THR A 38 3.53 -11.41 4.63
CA THR A 38 4.13 -10.22 5.23
C THR A 38 5.52 -10.55 5.78
N SER A 39 6.51 -9.74 5.41
CA SER A 39 7.88 -9.95 5.89
C SER A 39 7.94 -9.90 7.42
N PRO A 40 8.59 -10.88 8.08
CA PRO A 40 8.80 -10.85 9.53
C PRO A 40 9.55 -9.59 10.02
N LEU A 41 10.31 -8.93 9.16
CA LEU A 41 11.01 -7.67 9.48
C LEU A 41 10.05 -6.51 9.76
N LEU A 42 8.80 -6.61 9.30
CA LEU A 42 7.75 -5.61 9.56
C LEU A 42 7.00 -5.90 10.87
N ASP A 43 7.40 -6.93 11.58
CA ASP A 43 6.87 -7.32 12.90
C ASP A 43 5.33 -7.34 12.93
N PRO A 44 4.66 -8.18 12.08
CA PRO A 44 3.22 -8.29 12.09
C PRO A 44 2.71 -8.80 13.44
N GLN A 45 1.68 -8.15 13.97
CA GLN A 45 1.11 -8.43 15.29
C GLN A 45 -0.28 -9.04 15.19
N GLU A 46 -0.69 -9.74 16.27
CA GLU A 46 -2.09 -10.11 16.43
C GLU A 46 -2.98 -8.84 16.42
N GLY A 47 -4.02 -8.87 15.58
CA GLY A 47 -4.91 -7.72 15.38
C GLY A 47 -4.56 -6.84 14.18
N ASP A 48 -3.43 -7.05 13.52
CA ASP A 48 -3.17 -6.46 12.20
C ASP A 48 -4.01 -7.18 11.14
N PHE A 49 -4.35 -6.45 10.09
CA PHE A 49 -5.12 -6.98 8.97
C PHE A 49 -4.20 -7.32 7.79
N THR A 50 -4.60 -8.33 7.03
CA THR A 50 -3.94 -8.68 5.76
C THR A 50 -4.97 -8.67 4.64
N VAL A 51 -4.61 -8.02 3.53
CA VAL A 51 -5.39 -8.00 2.29
C VAL A 51 -4.54 -8.62 1.19
N GLU A 52 -4.97 -9.75 0.67
CA GLU A 52 -4.36 -10.38 -0.50
C GLU A 52 -4.86 -9.69 -1.77
N LYS A 53 -3.95 -9.34 -2.66
CA LYS A 53 -4.26 -8.68 -3.92
C LYS A 53 -3.60 -9.36 -5.11
N ARG A 54 -4.24 -9.30 -6.27
CA ARG A 54 -3.74 -9.89 -7.52
C ARG A 54 -3.44 -8.82 -8.58
N ARG A 55 -3.49 -7.54 -8.20
CA ARG A 55 -3.19 -6.38 -9.05
C ARG A 55 -2.50 -5.32 -8.20
N TYR A 56 -1.95 -4.31 -8.83
CA TYR A 56 -1.17 -3.27 -8.18
C TYR A 56 -1.90 -2.59 -7.03
N SER A 57 -3.14 -2.16 -7.27
CA SER A 57 -3.91 -1.48 -6.23
C SER A 57 -4.47 -2.47 -5.20
N ALA A 58 -4.28 -2.13 -3.93
CA ALA A 58 -4.86 -2.86 -2.82
C ALA A 58 -6.40 -2.77 -2.75
N PHE A 59 -7.01 -1.84 -3.46
CA PHE A 59 -8.47 -1.72 -3.57
C PHE A 59 -9.07 -2.60 -4.67
N PHE A 60 -8.29 -2.95 -5.69
CA PHE A 60 -8.84 -3.59 -6.88
C PHE A 60 -9.30 -5.02 -6.59
N GLN A 61 -10.61 -5.23 -6.57
CA GLN A 61 -11.28 -6.53 -6.32
C GLN A 61 -10.83 -7.23 -5.02
N THR A 62 -10.60 -6.42 -3.98
CA THR A 62 -10.29 -6.91 -2.63
C THR A 62 -11.33 -6.46 -1.62
N GLY A 63 -11.23 -6.94 -0.39
CA GLY A 63 -12.05 -6.49 0.74
C GLY A 63 -11.56 -5.20 1.41
N LEU A 64 -10.51 -4.52 0.90
CA LEU A 64 -9.92 -3.39 1.59
C LEU A 64 -10.91 -2.24 1.81
N ARG A 65 -11.69 -1.88 0.80
CA ARG A 65 -12.66 -0.78 0.93
C ARG A 65 -13.66 -1.05 2.05
N LEU A 66 -14.23 -2.25 2.08
CA LEU A 66 -15.19 -2.64 3.12
C LEU A 66 -14.54 -2.61 4.50
N LEU A 67 -13.32 -3.14 4.63
CA LEU A 67 -12.56 -3.12 5.88
C LEU A 67 -12.35 -1.70 6.40
N LEU A 68 -11.91 -0.78 5.54
CA LEU A 68 -11.67 0.62 5.92
C LEU A 68 -12.95 1.34 6.34
N ASP A 69 -14.08 1.07 5.66
CA ASP A 69 -15.38 1.62 6.01
C ASP A 69 -15.87 1.12 7.38
N GLU A 70 -15.73 -0.18 7.67
CA GLU A 70 -16.10 -0.76 8.96
C GLU A 70 -15.20 -0.29 10.11
N LEU A 71 -13.93 -0.01 9.83
CA LEU A 71 -13.00 0.61 10.78
C LEU A 71 -13.22 2.12 10.96
N GLY A 72 -14.09 2.75 10.17
CA GLY A 72 -14.33 4.19 10.19
C GLY A 72 -13.13 5.03 9.76
N VAL A 73 -12.24 4.47 8.95
CA VAL A 73 -11.02 5.13 8.49
C VAL A 73 -11.35 6.19 7.45
N THR A 74 -10.79 7.39 7.62
CA THR A 74 -10.92 8.50 6.66
C THR A 74 -9.60 8.96 6.08
N THR A 75 -8.47 8.55 6.67
CA THR A 75 -7.13 8.92 6.25
C THR A 75 -6.24 7.70 6.18
N LEU A 76 -5.52 7.54 5.07
CA LEU A 76 -4.56 6.48 4.87
C LEU A 76 -3.14 7.00 4.97
N VAL A 77 -2.28 6.30 5.70
CA VAL A 77 -0.83 6.49 5.69
C VAL A 77 -0.23 5.36 4.87
N CYS A 78 0.29 5.71 3.69
CA CYS A 78 0.79 4.75 2.70
C CYS A 78 2.31 4.64 2.77
N VAL A 79 2.78 3.40 2.88
CA VAL A 79 4.20 3.01 2.87
C VAL A 79 4.39 1.78 1.99
N GLY A 80 5.63 1.40 1.70
CA GLY A 80 5.95 0.14 1.03
C GLY A 80 6.50 0.30 -0.38
N MET A 81 6.32 -0.69 -1.21
CA MET A 81 6.90 -0.78 -2.55
C MET A 81 5.90 -1.38 -3.56
N ASP A 82 6.06 -1.16 -4.86
CA ASP A 82 6.90 -0.16 -5.50
C ASP A 82 6.17 1.19 -5.49
N THR A 83 6.90 2.29 -5.26
CA THR A 83 6.30 3.65 -5.20
C THR A 83 5.50 3.97 -6.45
N ASN A 84 6.03 3.63 -7.62
CA ASN A 84 5.42 3.97 -8.92
C ASN A 84 4.41 2.94 -9.42
N ILE A 85 4.25 1.82 -8.72
CA ILE A 85 3.35 0.74 -9.10
C ILE A 85 2.30 0.53 -8.00
N CYS A 86 2.54 -0.36 -7.04
CA CYS A 86 1.51 -0.75 -6.07
C CYS A 86 1.09 0.41 -5.16
N VAL A 87 2.04 1.20 -4.65
CA VAL A 87 1.74 2.37 -3.81
C VAL A 87 0.95 3.40 -4.60
N LYS A 88 1.44 3.80 -5.78
CA LYS A 88 0.79 4.82 -6.62
C LYS A 88 -0.62 4.44 -7.04
N HIS A 89 -0.85 3.19 -7.44
CA HIS A 89 -2.18 2.74 -7.84
C HIS A 89 -3.13 2.61 -6.65
N THR A 90 -2.62 2.19 -5.49
CA THR A 90 -3.41 2.19 -4.25
C THR A 90 -3.78 3.61 -3.82
N VAL A 91 -2.85 4.56 -3.92
CA VAL A 91 -3.08 5.99 -3.65
C VAL A 91 -4.10 6.58 -4.63
N ALA A 92 -4.04 6.21 -5.91
CA ALA A 92 -5.02 6.64 -6.91
C ALA A 92 -6.44 6.18 -6.53
N ASP A 93 -6.60 4.90 -6.21
CA ASP A 93 -7.89 4.35 -5.80
C ASP A 93 -8.36 4.93 -4.46
N ALA A 94 -7.45 5.20 -3.52
CA ALA A 94 -7.76 5.90 -2.28
C ALA A 94 -8.35 7.29 -2.56
N TYR A 95 -7.74 8.05 -3.47
CA TYR A 95 -8.25 9.36 -3.92
C TYR A 95 -9.63 9.23 -4.55
N PHE A 96 -9.84 8.27 -5.45
CA PHE A 96 -11.15 8.04 -6.09
C PHE A 96 -12.23 7.60 -5.11
N ASN A 97 -11.84 7.03 -3.98
CA ASN A 97 -12.72 6.65 -2.87
C ASN A 97 -12.86 7.73 -1.77
N ASN A 98 -12.34 8.96 -2.01
CA ASN A 98 -12.42 10.11 -1.12
C ASN A 98 -11.69 9.97 0.23
N PHE A 99 -10.66 9.15 0.31
CA PHE A 99 -9.78 9.13 1.47
C PHE A 99 -8.81 10.32 1.47
N ASN A 100 -8.47 10.84 2.65
CA ASN A 100 -7.28 11.65 2.82
C ASN A 100 -6.05 10.75 2.76
N ILE A 101 -4.96 11.26 2.16
CA ILE A 101 -3.80 10.44 1.85
C ILE A 101 -2.53 11.11 2.36
N ILE A 102 -1.77 10.35 3.13
CA ILE A 102 -0.40 10.67 3.53
C ILE A 102 0.50 9.60 2.92
N VAL A 103 1.52 10.00 2.18
CA VAL A 103 2.55 9.09 1.66
C VAL A 103 3.85 9.39 2.39
N VAL A 104 4.45 8.38 3.00
CA VAL A 104 5.72 8.52 3.72
C VAL A 104 6.86 8.25 2.74
N GLY A 105 7.43 9.34 2.19
CA GLY A 105 8.34 9.26 1.05
C GLY A 105 9.62 8.47 1.31
N ASP A 106 10.18 8.53 2.53
CA ASP A 106 11.37 7.78 2.94
C ASP A 106 11.04 6.35 3.43
N ALA A 107 9.76 5.99 3.52
CA ALA A 107 9.26 4.63 3.77
C ALA A 107 8.61 4.00 2.53
N THR A 108 8.80 4.59 1.35
CA THR A 108 8.46 4.01 0.06
C THR A 108 9.71 3.89 -0.81
N ALA A 109 9.72 2.94 -1.74
CA ALA A 109 10.84 2.76 -2.66
C ALA A 109 10.35 2.34 -4.04
N THR A 110 10.99 2.88 -5.10
CA THR A 110 10.83 2.42 -6.48
C THR A 110 12.12 1.80 -6.99
N PHE A 111 12.00 0.73 -7.75
CA PHE A 111 13.14 0.02 -8.33
C PHE A 111 12.83 -0.58 -9.72
N LEU A 112 11.57 -0.61 -10.12
CA LEU A 112 11.14 -1.19 -11.40
C LEU A 112 10.88 -0.13 -12.47
N VAL A 113 10.21 0.97 -12.13
CA VAL A 113 9.73 1.94 -13.12
C VAL A 113 9.88 3.37 -12.61
N GLY A 114 10.47 4.23 -13.43
CA GLY A 114 10.60 5.67 -13.16
C GLY A 114 11.58 5.99 -12.03
N ASN A 115 11.41 7.15 -11.42
CA ASN A 115 12.20 7.56 -10.27
C ASN A 115 11.32 7.95 -9.07
N GLN A 116 11.93 7.96 -7.90
CA GLN A 116 11.25 8.17 -6.61
C GLN A 116 10.60 9.56 -6.52
N GLU A 117 11.36 10.60 -6.86
CA GLU A 117 10.92 11.99 -6.69
C GLU A 117 9.73 12.32 -7.60
N GLU A 118 9.81 11.93 -8.87
CA GLU A 118 8.72 12.13 -9.84
C GLU A 118 7.46 11.35 -9.43
N GLY A 119 7.62 10.13 -8.91
CA GLY A 119 6.51 9.32 -8.42
C GLY A 119 5.79 9.97 -7.25
N LEU A 120 6.54 10.45 -6.27
CA LEU A 120 6.01 11.16 -5.10
C LEU A 120 5.34 12.49 -5.50
N GLU A 121 5.97 13.27 -6.36
CA GLU A 121 5.40 14.54 -6.85
C GLU A 121 4.13 14.31 -7.67
N TYR A 122 4.08 13.24 -8.47
CA TYR A 122 2.87 12.87 -9.19
C TYR A 122 1.69 12.61 -8.25
N MET A 123 1.90 11.83 -7.19
CA MET A 123 0.85 11.53 -6.21
C MET A 123 0.38 12.79 -5.47
N LYS A 124 1.28 13.69 -5.15
CA LYS A 124 0.98 14.97 -4.52
C LYS A 124 0.13 15.86 -5.43
N VAL A 125 0.50 16.00 -6.69
CA VAL A 125 -0.19 16.88 -7.63
C VAL A 125 -1.52 16.28 -8.11
N CYS A 126 -1.53 15.00 -8.47
CA CYS A 126 -2.69 14.37 -9.10
C CYS A 126 -3.70 13.79 -8.10
N TYR A 127 -3.26 13.37 -6.91
CA TYR A 127 -4.11 12.71 -5.94
C TYR A 127 -4.19 13.45 -4.59
N ALA A 128 -3.71 14.69 -4.54
CA ALA A 128 -3.70 15.52 -3.33
C ALA A 128 -3.04 14.84 -2.13
N ALA A 129 -2.12 13.89 -2.36
CA ALA A 129 -1.41 13.19 -1.30
C ALA A 129 -0.48 14.16 -0.55
N LYS A 130 -0.52 14.13 0.79
CA LYS A 130 0.48 14.82 1.60
C LYS A 130 1.72 13.92 1.67
N VAL A 131 2.80 14.32 1.01
CA VAL A 131 4.08 13.60 1.06
C VAL A 131 4.88 14.13 2.25
N VAL A 132 5.30 13.24 3.13
CA VAL A 132 6.02 13.54 4.38
C VAL A 132 7.19 12.57 4.57
N ASP A 133 8.09 12.87 5.50
CA ASP A 133 9.06 11.90 6.00
C ASP A 133 8.50 11.09 7.19
N THR A 134 9.23 10.07 7.61
CA THR A 134 8.85 9.21 8.75
C THR A 134 8.65 9.99 10.02
N ASN A 135 9.50 10.99 10.32
CA ASN A 135 9.41 11.79 11.56
C ASN A 135 8.13 12.63 11.56
N GLU A 136 7.78 13.23 10.43
CA GLU A 136 6.53 14.01 10.31
C GLU A 136 5.30 13.08 10.38
N ALA A 137 5.34 11.91 9.72
CA ALA A 137 4.27 10.92 9.79
C ALA A 137 3.99 10.48 11.24
N VAL A 138 5.03 10.19 12.01
CA VAL A 138 4.91 9.83 13.44
C VAL A 138 4.24 10.95 14.22
N LYS A 139 4.68 12.20 14.07
CA LYS A 139 4.05 13.36 14.76
C LYS A 139 2.57 13.52 14.41
N LEU A 140 2.19 13.27 13.15
CA LEU A 140 0.78 13.34 12.72
C LEU A 140 -0.09 12.21 13.32
N ILE A 141 0.52 11.07 13.65
CA ILE A 141 -0.15 9.94 14.29
C ILE A 141 -0.27 10.17 15.83
N GLU A 142 0.72 10.80 16.42
CA GLU A 142 0.75 11.05 17.87
C GLU A 142 -0.17 12.21 18.30
N GLY A 143 -0.55 13.10 17.37
CA GLY A 143 -1.47 14.23 17.60
C GLY A 143 -0.76 15.46 18.07
#